data_820545457858a9bf98996324a70877bf
#
_entry.id   820545457858a9bf98996324a70877bf
#
_cell.length_a   1.000
_cell.length_b   1.000
_cell.length_c   1.000
_cell.angle_alpha   90.00
_cell.angle_beta   90.00
_cell.angle_gamma   90.00
#
_symmetry.space_group_name_H-M   'P 1'
#
loop_
_entity.id
_entity.type
_entity.pdbx_description
1 polymer ?
#
loop_
_entity_poly.entity_id
_entity_poly.type
_entity_poly.pdbx_seq_one_letter_code
_entity_poly.pdbx_strand_id
1 'polypeptide(L)' 'MQDIGYAKAKSIALNHAGVSENQAYDMDIELDDEDGKLVYEIEFKSGNMEYDYEIDAASGAILKHEAELDD' A
#
# COMPACT_ATOMS: atom_id res chain seq x y z
N MET A 1 -5.56 -19.11 -7.59
CA MET A 1 -4.58 -18.07 -7.24
C MET A 1 -4.95 -17.45 -5.90
N GLN A 2 -3.96 -17.29 -5.05
CA GLN A 2 -4.22 -16.64 -3.76
C GLN A 2 -4.13 -15.14 -3.89
N ASP A 3 -5.05 -14.47 -3.22
CA ASP A 3 -5.09 -13.02 -3.17
C ASP A 3 -5.23 -12.63 -1.70
N ILE A 4 -4.28 -11.86 -1.20
CA ILE A 4 -4.27 -11.46 0.21
C ILE A 4 -5.43 -10.55 0.59
N GLY A 5 -6.03 -9.87 -0.39
CA GLY A 5 -7.17 -8.97 -0.17
C GLY A 5 -6.74 -7.55 0.19
N TYR A 6 -7.68 -6.63 0.01
CA TYR A 6 -7.44 -5.21 0.26
C TYR A 6 -7.07 -4.92 1.71
N ALA A 7 -7.77 -5.55 2.65
CA ALA A 7 -7.54 -5.27 4.07
C ALA A 7 -6.14 -5.66 4.51
N LYS A 8 -5.68 -6.82 4.06
CA LYS A 8 -4.34 -7.29 4.41
C LYS A 8 -3.27 -6.44 3.73
N ALA A 9 -3.47 -6.09 2.45
CA ALA A 9 -2.53 -5.23 1.74
C ALA A 9 -2.39 -3.88 2.44
N LYS A 10 -3.52 -3.28 2.84
CA LYS A 10 -3.52 -2.03 3.59
C LYS A 10 -2.74 -2.15 4.89
N SER A 11 -2.98 -3.24 5.62
CA SER A 11 -2.30 -3.48 6.90
C SER A 11 -0.78 -3.59 6.71
N ILE A 12 -0.36 -4.28 5.66
CA ILE A 12 1.08 -4.43 5.36
C ILE A 12 1.71 -3.06 5.11
N ALA A 13 1.06 -2.23 4.30
CA ALA A 13 1.58 -0.90 3.98
C ALA A 13 1.65 -0.02 5.23
N LEU A 14 0.58 0.02 6.01
CA LEU A 14 0.53 0.84 7.22
C LEU A 14 1.57 0.40 8.24
N ASN A 15 1.71 -0.91 8.45
CA ASN A 15 2.69 -1.44 9.39
C ASN A 15 4.11 -1.08 8.98
N HIS A 16 4.41 -1.19 7.69
CA HIS A 16 5.74 -0.85 7.19
C HIS A 16 6.03 0.64 7.36
N ALA A 17 5.03 1.47 7.10
CA ALA A 17 5.17 2.92 7.23
C ALA A 17 5.20 3.40 8.68
N GLY A 18 4.77 2.56 9.62
CA GLY A 18 4.67 2.95 11.01
C GLY A 18 3.50 3.90 11.27
N VAL A 19 2.45 3.80 10.47
CA VAL A 19 1.29 4.67 10.53
C VAL A 19 0.08 3.86 10.95
N SER A 20 -0.68 4.35 11.91
CA SER A 20 -1.91 3.69 12.32
C SER A 20 -3.03 4.04 11.33
N GLU A 21 -4.07 3.21 11.30
CA GLU A 21 -5.21 3.45 10.41
C GLU A 21 -5.87 4.81 10.71
N ASN A 22 -5.92 5.18 11.97
CA ASN A 22 -6.51 6.47 12.38
C ASN A 22 -5.70 7.67 11.92
N GLN A 23 -4.40 7.49 11.70
CA GLN A 23 -3.52 8.57 11.26
C GLN A 23 -3.48 8.71 9.74
N ALA A 24 -3.86 7.65 9.02
CA ALA A 24 -3.82 7.67 7.55
C ALA A 24 -5.06 8.35 7.00
N TYR A 25 -4.87 9.15 5.95
CA TYR A 25 -5.97 9.79 5.24
C TYR A 25 -5.68 9.77 3.73
N ASP A 26 -6.71 10.06 2.94
CA ASP A 26 -6.64 10.02 1.47
C ASP A 26 -6.13 8.67 0.97
N MET A 27 -6.67 7.60 1.53
CA MET A 27 -6.27 6.23 1.20
C MET A 27 -6.85 5.82 -0.15
N ASP A 28 -5.99 5.35 -1.04
CA ASP A 28 -6.38 4.82 -2.33
C ASP A 28 -5.72 3.46 -2.52
N ILE A 29 -6.51 2.44 -2.81
CA ILE A 29 -6.02 1.08 -3.01
C ILE A 29 -6.59 0.55 -4.31
N GLU A 30 -5.71 0.17 -5.23
CA GLU A 30 -6.10 -0.39 -6.52
C GLU A 30 -5.41 -1.72 -6.75
N LEU A 31 -6.14 -2.65 -7.33
CA LEU A 31 -5.58 -3.94 -7.74
C LEU A 31 -5.29 -3.87 -9.23
N ASP A 32 -4.03 -3.98 -9.59
CA ASP A 32 -3.55 -3.89 -10.96
C ASP A 32 -2.93 -5.18 -11.43
N ASP A 33 -3.06 -5.45 -12.73
CA ASP A 33 -2.39 -6.57 -13.38
C ASP A 33 -1.17 -6.00 -14.12
N GLU A 34 0.03 -6.33 -13.63
CA GLU A 34 1.27 -5.89 -14.25
C GLU A 34 1.98 -7.10 -14.87
N ASP A 35 1.81 -7.27 -16.16
CA ASP A 35 2.42 -8.38 -16.92
C ASP A 35 2.06 -9.75 -16.34
N GLY A 36 0.78 -9.93 -16.03
CA GLY A 36 0.28 -11.19 -15.49
C GLY A 36 0.47 -11.35 -14.00
N LYS A 37 1.04 -10.34 -13.33
CA LYS A 37 1.24 -10.35 -11.90
C LYS A 37 0.28 -9.36 -11.25
N LEU A 38 -0.53 -9.82 -10.31
CA LEU A 38 -1.46 -8.94 -9.60
C LEU A 38 -0.74 -8.22 -8.47
N VAL A 39 -0.91 -6.92 -8.43
CA VAL A 39 -0.24 -6.03 -7.49
C VAL A 39 -1.25 -5.06 -6.89
N TYR A 40 -1.21 -4.89 -5.58
CA TYR A 40 -1.95 -3.82 -4.93
C TYR A 40 -1.11 -2.55 -4.93
N GLU A 41 -1.68 -1.49 -5.50
CA GLU A 41 -1.06 -0.17 -5.46
C GLU A 41 -1.77 0.63 -4.39
N ILE A 42 -1.02 1.10 -3.41
CA ILE A 42 -1.59 1.76 -2.24
C ILE A 42 -0.93 3.12 -2.04
N GLU A 43 -1.77 4.16 -1.95
CA GLU A 43 -1.32 5.50 -1.64
C GLU A 43 -2.07 6.02 -0.43
N PHE A 44 -1.38 6.70 0.44
CA PHE A 44 -2.02 7.36 1.57
C PHE A 44 -1.12 8.46 2.13
N LYS A 45 -1.71 9.28 2.98
CA LYS A 45 -1.00 10.37 3.63
C LYS A 45 -1.13 10.25 5.14
N SER A 46 -0.14 10.76 5.84
CA SER A 46 -0.17 10.88 7.30
C SER A 46 0.66 12.09 7.69
N GLY A 47 0.08 12.99 8.47
CA GLY A 47 0.74 14.25 8.77
C GLY A 47 1.02 15.02 7.48
N ASN A 48 2.27 15.36 7.25
CA ASN A 48 2.68 16.00 5.99
C ASN A 48 3.49 15.07 5.09
N MET A 49 3.34 13.76 5.30
CA MET A 49 4.01 12.75 4.46
C MET A 49 3.03 12.07 3.54
N GLU A 50 3.52 11.73 2.34
CA GLU A 50 2.78 10.94 1.36
C GLU A 50 3.52 9.63 1.15
N TYR A 51 2.77 8.53 1.17
CA TYR A 51 3.33 7.18 1.05
C TYR A 51 2.77 6.46 -0.16
N ASP A 52 3.65 5.72 -0.86
CA ASP A 52 3.31 4.90 -2.01
C ASP A 52 3.84 3.49 -1.79
N TYR A 53 2.99 2.49 -2.05
CA TYR A 53 3.37 1.09 -1.92
C TYR A 53 2.88 0.27 -3.10
N GLU A 54 3.68 -0.72 -3.51
CA GLU A 54 3.25 -1.80 -4.39
C GLU A 54 3.46 -3.11 -3.65
N ILE A 55 2.40 -3.90 -3.54
CA ILE A 55 2.42 -5.13 -2.76
C ILE A 55 1.94 -6.28 -3.63
N ASP A 56 2.72 -7.36 -3.68
CA ASP A 56 2.37 -8.56 -4.42
C ASP A 56 1.07 -9.13 -3.85
N ALA A 57 0.04 -9.28 -4.70
CA ALA A 57 -1.28 -9.73 -4.25
C ALA A 57 -1.28 -11.19 -3.81
N ALA A 58 -0.36 -11.99 -4.31
CA ALA A 58 -0.30 -13.40 -3.95
C ALA A 58 0.46 -13.65 -2.66
N SER A 59 1.60 -12.98 -2.47
CA SER A 59 2.50 -13.25 -1.35
C SER A 59 2.46 -12.21 -0.24
N GLY A 60 2.02 -10.99 -0.55
CA GLY A 60 2.09 -9.89 0.40
C GLY A 60 3.45 -9.21 0.46
N ALA A 61 4.39 -9.61 -0.41
CA ALA A 61 5.71 -9.00 -0.43
C ALA A 61 5.63 -7.55 -0.90
N ILE A 62 6.39 -6.68 -0.24
CA ILE A 62 6.48 -5.29 -0.65
C ILE A 62 7.44 -5.20 -1.82
N LEU A 63 6.93 -4.82 -2.99
CA LEU A 63 7.71 -4.73 -4.22
C LEU A 63 8.32 -3.35 -4.41
N LYS A 64 7.66 -2.33 -3.87
CA LYS A 64 8.11 -0.95 -3.96
C LYS A 64 7.52 -0.15 -2.82
N HIS A 65 8.30 0.78 -2.28
CA HIS A 65 7.77 1.71 -1.29
C HIS A 65 8.49 3.04 -1.42
N GLU A 66 7.75 4.12 -1.22
CA GLU A 66 8.28 5.48 -1.25
C GLU A 66 7.59 6.31 -0.18
N ALA A 67 8.33 7.25 0.38
CA ALA A 67 7.78 8.21 1.33
C ALA A 67 8.36 9.58 0.97
N GLU A 68 7.50 10.58 0.85
CA GLU A 68 7.89 11.95 0.48
C GLU A 68 7.15 12.96 1.32
N LEU A 69 7.76 14.14 1.46
CA LEU A 69 7.07 15.26 2.06
C LEU A 69 6.03 15.78 1.08
N ASP A 70 4.82 15.96 1.58
CA ASP A 70 3.71 16.50 0.81
C ASP A 70 3.46 17.93 1.30
N ASP A 71 4.01 18.88 0.57
CA ASP A 71 3.89 20.29 0.93
C ASP A 71 2.59 20.89 0.43
#